data_a591d51db2895db3b42d8fe87cb28f51
#
_entry.id   a591d51db2895db3b42d8fe87cb28f51
#
_cell.length_a   1.000
_cell.length_b   1.000
_cell.length_c   1.000
_cell.angle_alpha   90.00
_cell.angle_beta   90.00
_cell.angle_gamma   90.00
#
_symmetry.space_group_name_H-M   'P 1'
#
loop_
_entity.id
_entity.type
_entity.pdbx_description
1 polymer ?
#
loop_
_entity_poly.entity_id
_entity_poly.type
_entity_poly.pdbx_seq_one_letter_code
_entity_poly.pdbx_strand_id
1 'polypeptide(L)'
;MSTHAIGIDIIETDRVRRVFQKHPIRFINRVYTPAEAAFCRGRIPELAARFSGKEAVMKALGTGARSVAWRDIEILPDRRGKPLVYLYGGAKLRSDIIGLEAIDITLTHLDSFAMAAVVCTQKYHEESPEISRKNLIERLKARGLLANITGEERLPEES
;
A
#
# COMPACT_ATOMS: atom_id res chain seq x y z
N MET A 1 4.31 8.21 22.71
CA MET A 1 5.46 7.72 21.93
C MET A 1 5.02 7.57 20.50
N SER A 2 5.82 8.05 19.55
CA SER A 2 5.55 7.83 18.12
C SER A 2 6.04 6.43 17.73
N THR A 3 5.33 5.79 16.82
CA THR A 3 5.68 4.48 16.28
C THR A 3 5.90 4.56 14.78
N HIS A 4 6.61 3.58 14.25
CA HIS A 4 6.88 3.51 12.81
C HIS A 4 5.96 2.50 12.16
N ALA A 5 5.46 2.85 10.97
CA ALA A 5 4.78 1.93 10.06
C ALA A 5 5.57 1.85 8.76
N ILE A 6 5.64 0.67 8.20
CA ILE A 6 6.41 0.38 6.98
C ILE A 6 5.47 -0.19 5.93
N GLY A 7 5.66 0.23 4.70
CA GLY A 7 5.01 -0.36 3.54
C GLY A 7 6.04 -0.67 2.46
N ILE A 8 5.93 -1.82 1.87
CA ILE A 8 6.75 -2.21 0.72
C ILE A 8 5.88 -2.89 -0.32
N ASP A 9 6.14 -2.62 -1.58
CA ASP A 9 5.48 -3.27 -2.70
C ASP A 9 6.43 -3.44 -3.88
N ILE A 10 6.20 -4.49 -4.64
CA ILE A 10 6.92 -4.80 -5.88
C ILE A 10 5.92 -5.23 -6.95
N ILE A 11 6.10 -4.78 -8.18
CA ILE A 11 5.24 -5.11 -9.31
C ILE A 11 6.06 -5.42 -10.56
N GLU A 12 5.60 -6.38 -11.34
CA GLU A 12 6.12 -6.64 -12.68
C GLU A 12 5.71 -5.50 -13.63
N THR A 13 6.67 -4.88 -14.29
CA THR A 13 6.40 -3.80 -15.28
C THR A 13 5.55 -4.29 -16.43
N ASP A 14 5.71 -5.55 -16.84
CA ASP A 14 4.90 -6.15 -17.91
C ASP A 14 3.42 -6.30 -17.54
N ARG A 15 3.11 -6.49 -16.27
CA ARG A 15 1.71 -6.48 -15.79
C ARG A 15 1.09 -5.10 -16.00
N VAL A 16 1.80 -4.04 -15.64
CA VAL A 16 1.36 -2.65 -15.86
C VAL A 16 1.26 -2.35 -17.36
N ARG A 17 2.25 -2.76 -18.15
CA ARG A 17 2.27 -2.60 -19.60
C ARG A 17 1.03 -3.21 -20.25
N ARG A 18 0.70 -4.46 -19.93
CA ARG A 18 -0.48 -5.17 -20.48
C ARG A 18 -1.79 -4.46 -20.16
N VAL A 19 -1.97 -4.00 -18.92
CA VAL A 19 -3.18 -3.27 -18.51
C VAL A 19 -3.27 -1.91 -19.21
N PHE A 20 -2.16 -1.19 -19.27
CA PHE A 20 -2.09 0.11 -19.93
C PHE A 20 -2.38 -0.02 -21.46
N GLN A 21 -1.80 -0.99 -22.13
CA GLN A 21 -2.05 -1.20 -23.57
C GLN A 21 -3.50 -1.60 -23.85
N LYS A 22 -4.12 -2.40 -22.99
CA LYS A 22 -5.49 -2.87 -23.18
C LYS A 22 -6.54 -1.79 -22.87
N HIS A 23 -6.29 -0.97 -21.82
CA HIS A 23 -7.26 0.00 -21.32
C HIS A 23 -6.58 1.31 -20.88
N PRO A 24 -5.87 2.05 -21.76
CA PRO A 24 -5.01 3.16 -21.36
C PRO A 24 -5.76 4.25 -20.59
N ILE A 25 -6.86 4.75 -21.14
CA ILE A 25 -7.63 5.86 -20.54
C ILE A 25 -8.24 5.42 -19.18
N ARG A 26 -8.86 4.24 -19.18
CA ARG A 26 -9.50 3.72 -17.95
C ARG A 26 -8.47 3.46 -16.84
N PHE A 27 -7.32 2.89 -17.18
CA PHE A 27 -6.25 2.61 -16.23
C PHE A 27 -5.67 3.90 -15.64
N ILE A 28 -5.30 4.85 -16.50
CA ILE A 28 -4.78 6.15 -16.06
C ILE A 28 -5.78 6.86 -15.16
N ASN A 29 -7.03 7.01 -15.59
CA ASN A 29 -8.05 7.75 -14.86
C ASN A 29 -8.44 7.10 -13.52
N ARG A 30 -8.28 5.78 -13.40
CA ARG A 30 -8.59 5.06 -12.15
C ARG A 30 -7.47 5.14 -11.13
N VAL A 31 -6.22 5.13 -11.59
CA VAL A 31 -5.05 4.92 -10.71
C VAL A 31 -4.30 6.21 -10.44
N TYR A 32 -4.14 7.07 -11.43
CA TYR A 32 -3.24 8.22 -11.34
C TYR A 32 -4.01 9.54 -11.29
N THR A 33 -3.45 10.51 -10.56
CA THR A 33 -3.92 11.89 -10.63
C THR A 33 -3.53 12.50 -11.97
N PRO A 34 -4.18 13.60 -12.42
CA PRO A 34 -3.78 14.29 -13.63
C PRO A 34 -2.31 14.72 -13.64
N ALA A 35 -1.77 15.13 -12.50
CA ALA A 35 -0.38 15.54 -12.36
C ALA A 35 0.59 14.35 -12.52
N GLU A 36 0.28 13.19 -11.92
CA GLU A 36 1.07 11.97 -12.11
C GLU A 36 1.02 11.50 -13.57
N ALA A 37 -0.16 11.51 -14.18
CA ALA A 37 -0.32 11.11 -15.58
C ALA A 37 0.50 12.01 -16.52
N ALA A 38 0.46 13.32 -16.30
CA ALA A 38 1.26 14.29 -17.04
C ALA A 38 2.77 14.10 -16.81
N PHE A 39 3.19 13.80 -15.60
CA PHE A 39 4.60 13.53 -15.29
C PHE A 39 5.07 12.22 -15.94
N CYS A 40 4.31 11.16 -15.84
CA CYS A 40 4.68 9.83 -16.36
C CYS A 40 4.70 9.78 -17.89
N ARG A 41 3.85 10.54 -18.57
CA ARG A 41 3.76 10.60 -20.05
C ARG A 41 3.65 9.21 -20.70
N GLY A 42 2.94 8.28 -20.10
CA GLY A 42 2.79 6.91 -20.59
C GLY A 42 4.04 6.02 -20.45
N ARG A 43 5.11 6.48 -19.79
CA ARG A 43 6.31 5.67 -19.54
C ARG A 43 6.00 4.57 -18.54
N ILE A 44 6.06 3.33 -18.99
CA ILE A 44 5.66 2.17 -18.18
C ILE A 44 6.46 2.04 -16.87
N PRO A 45 7.80 2.19 -16.83
CA PRO A 45 8.55 2.12 -15.59
C PRO A 45 8.11 3.16 -14.55
N GLU A 46 7.82 4.39 -15.00
CA GLU A 46 7.33 5.48 -14.15
C GLU A 46 5.92 5.20 -13.61
N LEU A 47 5.04 4.67 -14.44
CA LEU A 47 3.70 4.25 -14.04
C LEU A 47 3.79 3.09 -13.03
N ALA A 48 4.60 2.07 -13.31
CA ALA A 48 4.79 0.93 -12.44
C ALA A 48 5.37 1.33 -11.06
N ALA A 49 6.36 2.22 -11.04
CA ALA A 49 6.95 2.70 -9.80
C ALA A 49 5.93 3.44 -8.92
N ARG A 50 5.07 4.28 -9.52
CA ARG A 50 4.01 4.97 -8.76
C ARG A 50 2.89 4.04 -8.34
N PHE A 51 2.54 3.06 -9.18
CA PHE A 51 1.58 2.02 -8.79
C PHE A 51 2.07 1.29 -7.52
N SER A 52 3.28 0.76 -7.56
CA SER A 52 3.93 0.14 -6.41
C SER A 52 4.03 1.10 -5.21
N GLY A 53 4.34 2.38 -5.45
CA GLY A 53 4.38 3.41 -4.42
C GLY A 53 3.05 3.59 -3.70
N LYS A 54 1.95 3.65 -4.44
CA LYS A 54 0.59 3.78 -3.85
C LYS A 54 0.21 2.55 -3.02
N GLU A 55 0.52 1.35 -3.50
CA GLU A 55 0.33 0.12 -2.72
C GLU A 55 1.17 0.12 -1.44
N ALA A 56 2.43 0.54 -1.51
CA ALA A 56 3.29 0.65 -0.35
C ALA A 56 2.75 1.67 0.68
N VAL A 57 2.22 2.82 0.22
CA VAL A 57 1.55 3.80 1.09
C VAL A 57 0.31 3.20 1.75
N MET A 58 -0.56 2.51 1.00
CA MET A 58 -1.75 1.83 1.56
C MET A 58 -1.38 0.79 2.62
N LYS A 59 -0.28 0.05 2.42
CA LYS A 59 0.24 -0.89 3.42
C LYS A 59 0.74 -0.18 4.68
N ALA A 60 1.49 0.91 4.53
CA ALA A 60 1.96 1.71 5.67
C ALA A 60 0.81 2.36 6.45
N LEU A 61 -0.25 2.80 5.76
CA LEU A 61 -1.47 3.33 6.39
C LEU A 61 -2.37 2.24 7.02
N GLY A 62 -2.09 0.95 6.77
CA GLY A 62 -2.86 -0.17 7.29
C GLY A 62 -4.25 -0.31 6.68
N THR A 63 -4.51 0.21 5.48
CA THR A 63 -5.84 0.23 4.86
C THR A 63 -6.03 -0.83 3.78
N GLY A 64 -4.97 -1.16 3.05
CA GLY A 64 -5.12 -1.83 1.76
C GLY A 64 -6.00 -1.02 0.79
N ALA A 65 -6.43 -1.64 -0.30
CA ALA A 65 -7.24 -0.99 -1.34
C ALA A 65 -8.75 -0.90 -1.01
N ARG A 66 -9.18 -1.18 0.22
CA ARG A 66 -10.62 -1.27 0.55
C ARG A 66 -11.25 0.08 0.91
N SER A 67 -10.50 0.97 1.55
CA SER A 67 -11.02 2.24 2.09
C SER A 67 -10.32 3.48 1.51
N VAL A 68 -9.32 3.28 0.67
CA VAL A 68 -8.54 4.35 0.05
C VAL A 68 -8.57 4.16 -1.46
N ALA A 69 -9.00 5.17 -2.19
CA ALA A 69 -8.94 5.16 -3.64
C ALA A 69 -7.49 5.39 -4.12
N TRP A 70 -7.13 4.85 -5.26
CA TRP A 70 -5.80 5.01 -5.86
C TRP A 70 -5.39 6.48 -6.02
N ARG A 71 -6.34 7.33 -6.39
CA ARG A 71 -6.12 8.77 -6.60
C ARG A 71 -6.12 9.58 -5.30
N ASP A 72 -6.44 8.97 -4.17
CA ASP A 72 -6.29 9.60 -2.85
C ASP A 72 -4.82 9.70 -2.42
N ILE A 73 -3.93 9.02 -3.15
CA ILE A 73 -2.48 9.06 -2.96
C ILE A 73 -1.87 9.60 -4.26
N GLU A 74 -1.08 10.67 -4.15
CA GLU A 74 -0.35 11.23 -5.26
C GLU A 74 1.15 11.22 -4.97
N ILE A 75 1.97 10.78 -5.93
CA ILE A 75 3.41 10.69 -5.78
C ILE A 75 4.08 11.48 -6.89
N LEU A 76 4.65 12.61 -6.52
CA LEU A 76 5.34 13.51 -7.43
C LEU A 76 6.74 13.85 -6.92
N PRO A 77 7.72 14.05 -7.80
CA PRO A 77 9.05 14.43 -7.38
C PRO A 77 9.13 15.91 -6.94
N ASP A 78 10.01 16.20 -6.02
CA ASP A 78 10.47 17.56 -5.78
C ASP A 78 11.43 18.04 -6.88
N ARG A 79 11.99 19.25 -6.71
CA ARG A 79 12.94 19.84 -7.68
C ARG A 79 14.23 19.03 -7.86
N ARG A 80 14.58 18.18 -6.89
CA ARG A 80 15.78 17.33 -6.90
C ARG A 80 15.49 15.91 -7.34
N GLY A 81 14.21 15.59 -7.63
CA GLY A 81 13.77 14.26 -8.03
C GLY A 81 13.39 13.34 -6.87
N LYS A 82 13.45 13.81 -5.59
CA LYS A 82 12.96 13.03 -4.45
C LYS A 82 11.45 12.86 -4.56
N PRO A 83 10.91 11.62 -4.53
CA PRO A 83 9.46 11.42 -4.52
C PRO A 83 8.85 11.92 -3.21
N LEU A 84 7.76 12.65 -3.31
CA LEU A 84 6.95 13.15 -2.20
C LEU A 84 5.55 12.55 -2.30
N VAL A 85 4.94 12.27 -1.14
CA VAL A 85 3.58 11.71 -1.04
C VAL A 85 2.62 12.79 -0.61
N TYR A 86 1.53 12.92 -1.36
CA TYR A 86 0.40 13.80 -1.04
C TYR A 86 -0.83 12.92 -0.81
N LEU A 87 -1.56 13.18 0.28
CA LEU A 87 -2.72 12.41 0.69
C LEU A 87 -4.00 13.24 0.59
N TYR A 88 -5.02 12.65 -0.02
CA TYR A 88 -6.34 13.24 -0.22
C TYR A 88 -7.44 12.27 0.23
N GLY A 89 -8.67 12.70 0.25
CA GLY A 89 -9.85 11.85 0.45
C GLY A 89 -9.70 10.85 1.59
N GLY A 90 -9.94 9.58 1.29
CA GLY A 90 -9.84 8.49 2.26
C GLY A 90 -8.45 8.29 2.85
N ALA A 91 -7.39 8.52 2.06
CA ALA A 91 -6.02 8.43 2.56
C ALA A 91 -5.70 9.53 3.58
N LYS A 92 -6.19 10.76 3.33
CA LYS A 92 -6.04 11.88 4.27
C LYS A 92 -6.80 11.63 5.56
N LEU A 93 -8.07 11.20 5.47
CA LEU A 93 -8.86 10.83 6.65
C LEU A 93 -8.17 9.75 7.48
N ARG A 94 -7.63 8.73 6.82
CA ARG A 94 -6.89 7.67 7.52
C ARG A 94 -5.64 8.20 8.20
N SER A 95 -4.88 9.06 7.53
CA SER A 95 -3.69 9.68 8.10
C SER A 95 -3.98 10.48 9.37
N ASP A 96 -5.13 11.15 9.41
CA ASP A 96 -5.57 11.90 10.59
C ASP A 96 -5.97 10.96 11.75
N ILE A 97 -6.66 9.85 11.45
CA ILE A 97 -7.05 8.86 12.47
C ILE A 97 -5.82 8.24 13.15
N ILE A 98 -4.79 7.88 12.39
CA ILE A 98 -3.58 7.28 12.96
C ILE A 98 -2.58 8.30 13.51
N GLY A 99 -2.88 9.59 13.38
CA GLY A 99 -1.99 10.69 13.78
C GLY A 99 -0.66 10.65 13.02
N LEU A 100 -0.75 10.51 11.68
CA LEU A 100 0.45 10.49 10.82
C LEU A 100 1.24 11.79 11.01
N GLU A 101 2.52 11.67 11.39
CA GLU A 101 3.42 12.81 11.59
C GLU A 101 4.34 13.04 10.41
N ALA A 102 4.83 11.95 9.83
CA ALA A 102 5.73 11.99 8.67
C ALA A 102 5.53 10.77 7.78
N ILE A 103 5.81 10.96 6.50
CA ILE A 103 5.85 9.89 5.50
C ILE A 103 7.00 10.15 4.54
N ASP A 104 7.86 9.16 4.37
CA ASP A 104 8.92 9.15 3.37
C ASP A 104 8.76 7.95 2.46
N ILE A 105 9.11 8.15 1.18
CA ILE A 105 9.01 7.12 0.15
C ILE A 105 10.28 7.09 -0.71
N THR A 106 10.67 5.92 -1.13
CA THR A 106 11.64 5.72 -2.20
C THR A 106 11.07 4.80 -3.27
N LEU A 107 11.42 5.08 -4.52
CA LEU A 107 11.00 4.32 -5.69
C LEU A 107 12.21 3.85 -6.46
N THR A 108 12.16 2.63 -6.97
CA THR A 108 13.17 2.11 -7.89
C THR A 108 12.51 1.24 -8.96
N HIS A 109 13.13 1.12 -10.12
CA HIS A 109 12.65 0.25 -11.18
C HIS A 109 13.79 -0.29 -12.02
N LEU A 110 13.57 -1.47 -12.55
CA LEU A 110 14.32 -2.13 -13.63
C LEU A 110 13.35 -2.32 -14.80
N ASP A 111 13.85 -2.91 -15.88
CA ASP A 111 13.00 -3.23 -17.04
C ASP A 111 11.83 -4.17 -16.67
N SER A 112 12.07 -5.13 -15.77
CA SER A 112 11.12 -6.18 -15.40
C SER A 112 10.30 -5.87 -14.15
N PHE A 113 10.82 -5.06 -13.22
CA PHE A 113 10.17 -4.79 -11.92
C PHE A 113 10.25 -3.33 -11.52
N ALA A 114 9.23 -2.87 -10.79
CA ALA A 114 9.28 -1.65 -10.03
C ALA A 114 8.99 -1.95 -8.56
N MET A 115 9.63 -1.23 -7.67
CA MET A 115 9.50 -1.41 -6.22
C MET A 115 9.41 -0.06 -5.52
N ALA A 116 8.67 -0.04 -4.42
CA ALA A 116 8.60 1.10 -3.52
C ALA A 116 8.75 0.66 -2.06
N ALA A 117 9.39 1.51 -1.27
CA ALA A 117 9.42 1.39 0.18
C ALA A 117 8.96 2.71 0.81
N VAL A 118 8.14 2.59 1.86
CA VAL A 118 7.55 3.71 2.60
C VAL A 118 7.84 3.53 4.08
N VAL A 119 8.22 4.61 4.74
CA VAL A 119 8.32 4.68 6.20
C VAL A 119 7.42 5.82 6.68
N CYS A 120 6.58 5.52 7.66
CA CYS A 120 5.72 6.48 8.31
C CYS A 120 6.05 6.59 9.80
N THR A 121 5.87 7.78 10.38
CA THR A 121 5.83 7.99 11.82
C THR A 121 4.41 8.38 12.20
N GLN A 122 3.83 7.72 13.23
CA GLN A 122 2.46 7.95 13.68
C GLN A 122 2.35 7.98 15.19
N LYS A 123 1.37 8.72 15.72
CA LYS A 123 1.16 8.90 17.19
C LYS A 123 0.34 7.79 17.81
N TYR A 124 -0.60 7.21 17.07
CA TYR A 124 -1.60 6.32 17.62
C TYR A 124 -1.47 4.90 17.04
N HIS A 125 -1.59 3.92 17.93
CA HIS A 125 -1.97 2.57 17.56
C HIS A 125 -3.49 2.46 17.73
N GLU A 126 -4.18 1.97 16.72
CA GLU A 126 -5.64 1.80 16.79
C GLU A 126 -6.05 0.71 17.78
N GLU A 127 -5.25 -0.33 17.88
CA GLU A 127 -5.57 -1.48 18.71
C GLU A 127 -4.30 -2.26 19.06
N SER A 128 -4.21 -2.79 20.28
CA SER A 128 -3.06 -3.63 20.61
C SER A 128 -3.05 -4.92 19.78
N PRO A 129 -1.87 -5.49 19.48
CA PRO A 129 -1.76 -6.74 18.72
C PRO A 129 -2.59 -7.87 19.34
N GLU A 130 -2.68 -7.94 20.67
CA GLU A 130 -3.43 -8.97 21.41
C GLU A 130 -4.94 -8.83 21.17
N ILE A 131 -5.46 -7.60 21.22
CA ILE A 131 -6.88 -7.31 20.98
C ILE A 131 -7.22 -7.60 19.51
N SER A 132 -6.41 -7.13 18.58
CA SER A 132 -6.58 -7.40 17.15
C SER A 132 -6.59 -8.89 16.83
N ARG A 133 -5.66 -9.65 17.45
CA ARG A 133 -5.61 -11.11 17.33
C ARG A 133 -6.86 -11.78 17.89
N LYS A 134 -7.31 -11.38 19.08
CA LYS A 134 -8.54 -11.89 19.70
C LYS A 134 -9.75 -11.67 18.81
N ASN A 135 -9.94 -10.45 18.33
CA ASN A 135 -11.04 -10.07 17.42
C ASN A 135 -11.02 -10.87 16.12
N LEU A 136 -9.83 -11.09 15.54
CA LEU A 136 -9.69 -11.93 14.34
C LEU A 136 -10.10 -13.38 14.62
N ILE A 137 -9.62 -13.97 15.72
CA ILE A 137 -9.96 -15.35 16.09
C ILE A 137 -11.47 -15.51 16.31
N GLU A 138 -12.12 -14.58 16.99
CA GLU A 138 -13.57 -14.61 17.21
C GLU A 138 -14.34 -14.55 15.88
N ARG A 139 -13.90 -13.69 14.95
CA ARG A 139 -14.48 -13.61 13.60
C ARG A 139 -14.29 -14.88 12.80
N LEU A 140 -13.14 -15.52 12.88
CA LEU A 140 -12.86 -16.79 12.21
C LEU A 140 -13.69 -17.93 12.79
N LYS A 141 -13.85 -17.99 14.11
CA LYS A 141 -14.73 -18.94 14.78
C LYS A 141 -16.20 -18.76 14.36
N ALA A 142 -16.70 -17.52 14.35
CA ALA A 142 -18.05 -17.20 13.95
C ALA A 142 -18.37 -17.60 12.49
N ARG A 143 -17.34 -17.68 11.63
CA ARG A 143 -17.45 -18.14 10.24
C ARG A 143 -17.18 -19.64 10.05
N GLY A 144 -16.97 -20.40 11.14
CA GLY A 144 -16.63 -21.82 11.08
C GLY A 144 -15.24 -22.14 10.51
N LEU A 145 -14.40 -21.12 10.28
CA LEU A 145 -13.09 -21.29 9.63
C LEU A 145 -12.02 -21.87 10.59
N LEU A 146 -12.24 -21.81 11.91
CA LEU A 146 -11.34 -22.36 12.91
C LEU A 146 -11.80 -23.75 13.43
N ALA A 147 -13.01 -24.19 13.13
CA ALA A 147 -13.54 -25.48 13.60
C ALA A 147 -12.72 -26.69 13.10
N ASN A 148 -12.01 -26.54 11.99
CA ASN A 148 -11.20 -27.60 11.40
C ASN A 148 -9.72 -27.56 11.81
N ILE A 149 -9.29 -26.56 12.60
CA ILE A 149 -7.86 -26.38 12.98
C ILE A 149 -7.61 -26.92 14.39
N THR A 150 -8.66 -27.24 15.16
CA THR A 150 -8.53 -27.84 16.50
C THR A 150 -8.43 -29.36 16.51
N GLY A 151 -8.42 -30.02 15.35
CA GLY A 151 -8.01 -31.41 15.21
C GLY A 151 -6.49 -31.48 15.22
N GLU A 152 -5.93 -31.94 16.31
CA GLU A 152 -4.58 -32.45 16.59
C GLU A 152 -3.60 -32.60 15.39
N GLU A 153 -3.30 -31.57 14.66
CA GLU A 153 -2.05 -31.52 13.90
C GLU A 153 -1.00 -30.87 14.80
N ARG A 154 -0.26 -31.75 15.49
CA ARG A 154 0.98 -31.41 16.19
C ARG A 154 1.88 -30.68 15.20
N LEU A 155 2.35 -29.50 15.61
CA LEU A 155 3.51 -28.87 14.96
C LEU A 155 4.64 -29.92 14.93
N PRO A 156 5.39 -30.06 13.83
CA PRO A 156 6.54 -30.95 13.81
C PRO A 156 7.48 -30.54 14.96
N GLU A 157 7.78 -31.49 15.83
CA GLU A 157 8.79 -31.31 16.88
C GLU A 157 10.12 -31.01 16.18
N GLU A 158 10.72 -29.88 16.55
CA GLU A 158 12.07 -29.52 16.11
C GLU A 158 13.02 -30.63 16.58
N SER A 159 13.60 -31.35 15.65
CA SER A 159 14.71 -32.29 15.84
C SER A 159 16.06 -31.65 15.56
#